data_68ed971f6c8cee08545c7bb84ef950b3
#
_entry.id   68ed971f6c8cee08545c7bb84ef950b3
#
_cell.length_a   1.000
_cell.length_b   1.000
_cell.length_c   1.000
_cell.angle_alpha   90.00
_cell.angle_beta   90.00
_cell.angle_gamma   90.00
#
_symmetry.space_group_name_H-M   'P 1'
#
loop_
_entity.id
_entity.type
_entity.pdbx_description
1 polymer ?
#
loop_
_entity_poly.entity_id
_entity_poly.type
_entity_poly.pdbx_seq_one_letter_code
_entity_poly.pdbx_strand_id
1 'polypeptide(L)'
;MQVLNETVSHDDKAVFPWRHSVYAFRKTDEERLKQGTAMMRIRGGVICVLALLIGALFAGNARAQADYPNRPIHFIVGFAAGGGNDLFARLVVQKFQENTGITAVIENRVGAGGRIAAEFAARQPADGYTVLVGATGQMSIATAIFPDLGYHASNSFIPLNMIASFPLVLVVPADHPVKTVKELVAWAKANPDKSNYGTSSPAFTIASELLKLKTGMPAVAIPYKSSNESNLSVVAGQCLFTISDGPPAIPLVQGGKTRALAVTGSQRSSELPDVPSMAEAGFPEVDTQLWSGFFVPVGTPAAIVAKLTAELGKALADPSVQDGLKKMAVTPGGPTGDAFKKRIDADIKTFADVVKAANLTFK
;
A
#
# COMPACT_ATOMS: atom_id res chain seq x y z
N MET A 1 -87.76 73.95 -46.37
CA MET A 1 -88.98 74.31 -45.61
C MET A 1 -88.61 74.06 -44.15
N GLN A 2 -88.45 75.18 -43.48
CA GLN A 2 -88.77 75.50 -42.08
C GLN A 2 -88.16 74.55 -41.02
N VAL A 3 -87.25 75.11 -40.17
CA VAL A 3 -87.43 75.89 -38.97
C VAL A 3 -87.63 74.97 -37.76
N LEU A 4 -86.85 75.01 -36.75
CA LEU A 4 -86.60 75.92 -35.61
C LEU A 4 -85.49 75.40 -34.73
N ASN A 5 -84.62 76.27 -34.39
CA ASN A 5 -84.05 76.68 -33.11
C ASN A 5 -84.74 76.10 -31.87
N GLU A 6 -83.92 75.68 -30.93
CA GLU A 6 -83.91 76.26 -29.58
C GLU A 6 -82.77 75.77 -28.70
N THR A 7 -82.14 76.71 -28.10
CA THR A 7 -81.17 76.75 -27.01
C THR A 7 -81.67 76.08 -25.75
N VAL A 8 -80.79 75.56 -24.92
CA VAL A 8 -80.68 75.64 -23.42
C VAL A 8 -79.40 74.90 -23.00
N SER A 9 -78.38 75.56 -22.58
CA SER A 9 -77.92 75.87 -21.23
C SER A 9 -77.46 74.76 -20.32
N HIS A 10 -76.17 74.85 -19.99
CA HIS A 10 -75.51 74.55 -18.68
C HIS A 10 -75.54 73.22 -18.01
N ASP A 11 -74.30 72.87 -17.64
CA ASP A 11 -73.80 72.10 -16.49
C ASP A 11 -74.21 70.62 -16.38
N ASP A 12 -73.23 69.80 -16.61
CA ASP A 12 -72.88 68.80 -15.57
C ASP A 12 -71.47 68.24 -15.79
N LYS A 13 -70.61 68.62 -14.88
CA LYS A 13 -69.29 68.01 -14.68
C LYS A 13 -69.49 66.58 -14.12
N ALA A 14 -69.59 65.57 -14.95
CA ALA A 14 -69.44 64.22 -14.52
C ALA A 14 -67.93 63.87 -14.58
N VAL A 15 -67.24 64.04 -13.45
CA VAL A 15 -65.91 63.53 -13.18
C VAL A 15 -65.93 62.02 -13.18
N PHE A 16 -65.31 61.39 -14.20
CA PHE A 16 -65.09 59.94 -14.23
C PHE A 16 -63.95 59.55 -13.27
N PRO A 17 -64.22 58.83 -12.11
CA PRO A 17 -63.27 58.57 -11.05
C PRO A 17 -62.25 57.50 -11.43
N TRP A 18 -62.29 56.84 -12.56
CA TRP A 18 -61.42 55.74 -12.91
C TRP A 18 -60.24 56.12 -13.79
N ARG A 19 -60.11 57.32 -14.24
CA ARG A 19 -58.90 57.78 -14.96
C ARG A 19 -57.68 57.88 -14.05
N HIS A 20 -57.80 58.08 -12.75
CA HIS A 20 -56.73 58.13 -11.78
C HIS A 20 -56.31 56.71 -11.33
N SER A 21 -57.19 55.72 -11.38
CA SER A 21 -56.91 54.35 -10.99
C SER A 21 -55.99 53.62 -12.02
N VAL A 22 -56.14 53.88 -13.31
CA VAL A 22 -55.32 53.23 -14.35
C VAL A 22 -53.90 53.78 -14.37
N TYR A 23 -53.71 55.09 -14.06
CA TYR A 23 -52.34 55.64 -13.95
C TYR A 23 -51.57 55.18 -12.72
N ALA A 24 -52.25 54.99 -11.56
CA ALA A 24 -51.62 54.48 -10.35
C ALA A 24 -51.24 52.99 -10.49
N PHE A 25 -52.06 52.18 -11.14
CA PHE A 25 -51.78 50.78 -11.39
C PHE A 25 -50.56 50.56 -12.33
N ARG A 26 -50.47 51.39 -13.37
CA ARG A 26 -49.37 51.31 -14.33
C ARG A 26 -48.01 51.72 -13.75
N LYS A 27 -48.01 52.65 -12.78
CA LYS A 27 -46.77 53.14 -12.13
C LYS A 27 -46.22 52.09 -11.11
N THR A 28 -47.13 51.36 -10.40
CA THR A 28 -46.74 50.31 -9.47
C THR A 28 -46.15 49.10 -10.20
N ASP A 29 -46.65 48.76 -11.39
CA ASP A 29 -46.12 47.61 -12.16
C ASP A 29 -44.76 47.95 -12.80
N GLU A 30 -44.54 49.17 -13.26
CA GLU A 30 -43.19 49.57 -13.74
C GLU A 30 -42.14 49.61 -12.63
N GLU A 31 -42.50 50.00 -11.40
CA GLU A 31 -41.61 49.99 -10.26
C GLU A 31 -41.31 48.54 -9.81
N ARG A 32 -42.29 47.63 -9.82
CA ARG A 32 -42.12 46.21 -9.52
C ARG A 32 -41.24 45.51 -10.56
N LEU A 33 -41.40 45.82 -11.84
CA LEU A 33 -40.53 45.33 -12.95
C LEU A 33 -39.08 45.83 -12.83
N LYS A 34 -38.89 47.09 -12.46
CA LYS A 34 -37.55 47.67 -12.23
C LYS A 34 -36.88 47.04 -10.97
N GLN A 35 -37.63 46.79 -9.90
CA GLN A 35 -37.10 46.10 -8.70
C GLN A 35 -36.80 44.63 -8.98
N GLY A 36 -37.64 43.92 -9.75
CA GLY A 36 -37.41 42.56 -10.15
C GLY A 36 -36.15 42.36 -11.01
N THR A 37 -35.95 43.28 -11.98
CA THR A 37 -34.74 43.25 -12.84
C THR A 37 -33.47 43.68 -12.12
N ALA A 38 -33.54 44.60 -11.13
CA ALA A 38 -32.40 44.95 -10.27
C ALA A 38 -32.00 43.77 -9.35
N MET A 39 -32.98 43.11 -8.76
CA MET A 39 -32.75 41.95 -7.89
C MET A 39 -32.20 40.74 -8.64
N MET A 40 -32.62 40.53 -9.90
CA MET A 40 -32.10 39.47 -10.77
C MET A 40 -30.66 39.74 -11.24
N ARG A 41 -30.28 41.03 -11.48
CA ARG A 41 -28.91 41.43 -11.79
C ARG A 41 -27.96 41.27 -10.60
N ILE A 42 -28.41 41.57 -9.38
CA ILE A 42 -27.61 41.38 -8.16
C ILE A 42 -27.40 39.89 -7.89
N ARG A 43 -28.43 39.06 -8.04
CA ARG A 43 -28.34 37.61 -7.89
C ARG A 43 -27.42 37.00 -8.94
N GLY A 44 -27.48 37.41 -10.20
CA GLY A 44 -26.56 36.98 -11.26
C GLY A 44 -25.12 37.38 -10.98
N GLY A 45 -24.88 38.61 -10.51
CA GLY A 45 -23.55 39.08 -10.11
C GLY A 45 -22.93 38.27 -8.96
N VAL A 46 -23.73 37.97 -7.92
CA VAL A 46 -23.25 37.16 -6.77
C VAL A 46 -22.92 35.73 -7.20
N ILE A 47 -23.73 35.12 -8.08
CA ILE A 47 -23.46 33.77 -8.60
C ILE A 47 -22.17 33.75 -9.44
N CYS A 48 -21.95 34.77 -10.29
CA CYS A 48 -20.71 34.86 -11.06
C CYS A 48 -19.46 35.07 -10.20
N VAL A 49 -19.55 35.89 -9.14
CA VAL A 49 -18.44 36.09 -8.19
C VAL A 49 -18.17 34.81 -7.39
N LEU A 50 -19.21 34.10 -6.94
CA LEU A 50 -19.05 32.80 -6.27
C LEU A 50 -18.42 31.74 -7.19
N ALA A 51 -18.85 31.70 -8.46
CA ALA A 51 -18.28 30.78 -9.45
C ALA A 51 -16.79 31.09 -9.75
N LEU A 52 -16.42 32.38 -9.80
CA LEU A 52 -15.03 32.82 -9.97
C LEU A 52 -14.17 32.51 -8.75
N LEU A 53 -14.71 32.65 -7.52
CA LEU A 53 -14.02 32.31 -6.30
C LEU A 53 -13.81 30.78 -6.18
N ILE A 54 -14.82 29.98 -6.54
CA ILE A 54 -14.72 28.53 -6.59
C ILE A 54 -13.71 28.09 -7.65
N GLY A 55 -13.72 28.69 -8.84
CA GLY A 55 -12.74 28.45 -9.90
C GLY A 55 -11.30 28.78 -9.50
N ALA A 56 -11.10 29.87 -8.73
CA ALA A 56 -9.79 30.26 -8.21
C ALA A 56 -9.24 29.28 -7.16
N LEU A 57 -10.11 28.67 -6.33
CA LEU A 57 -9.73 27.63 -5.36
C LEU A 57 -9.27 26.33 -6.06
N PHE A 58 -9.88 25.96 -7.19
CA PHE A 58 -9.46 24.82 -7.99
C PHE A 58 -8.20 25.08 -8.83
N ALA A 59 -7.98 26.30 -9.29
CA ALA A 59 -6.79 26.68 -10.07
C ALA A 59 -5.49 26.66 -9.25
N GLY A 60 -5.56 26.88 -7.92
CA GLY A 60 -4.41 26.81 -7.02
C GLY A 60 -3.82 25.40 -6.92
N ASN A 61 -4.68 24.38 -6.87
CA ASN A 61 -4.23 22.98 -6.80
C ASN A 61 -3.59 22.47 -8.09
N ALA A 62 -4.01 22.95 -9.27
CA ALA A 62 -3.46 22.56 -10.55
C ALA A 62 -2.02 23.09 -10.78
N ARG A 63 -1.65 24.27 -10.21
CA ARG A 63 -0.30 24.82 -10.32
C ARG A 63 0.72 24.11 -9.44
N ALA A 64 0.33 23.72 -8.20
CA ALA A 64 1.21 22.98 -7.29
C ALA A 64 1.59 21.61 -7.87
N GLN A 65 0.78 21.04 -8.74
CA GLN A 65 0.99 19.74 -9.37
C GLN A 65 1.90 19.80 -10.60
N ALA A 66 1.98 20.98 -11.26
CA ALA A 66 2.86 21.18 -12.44
C ALA A 66 4.34 21.22 -12.05
N ASP A 67 4.69 21.65 -10.84
CA ASP A 67 6.07 21.82 -10.36
C ASP A 67 6.57 20.66 -9.46
N TYR A 68 5.79 19.57 -9.33
CA TYR A 68 6.22 18.41 -8.56
C TYR A 68 7.27 17.58 -9.32
N PRO A 69 8.38 17.14 -8.65
CA PRO A 69 8.86 17.58 -7.36
C PRO A 69 9.74 18.84 -7.48
N ASN A 70 9.62 19.76 -6.53
CA ASN A 70 10.43 20.98 -6.42
C ASN A 70 11.28 21.05 -5.14
N ARG A 71 11.29 19.98 -4.35
CA ARG A 71 12.08 19.77 -3.13
C ARG A 71 12.44 18.29 -2.98
N PRO A 72 13.39 17.93 -2.07
CA PRO A 72 13.78 16.55 -1.86
C PRO A 72 12.60 15.63 -1.49
N ILE A 73 12.62 14.40 -2.01
CA ILE A 73 11.69 13.33 -1.63
C ILE A 73 12.34 12.50 -0.53
N HIS A 74 11.62 12.25 0.56
CA HIS A 74 12.07 11.47 1.72
C HIS A 74 11.58 10.03 1.64
N PHE A 75 12.51 9.09 1.58
CA PHE A 75 12.24 7.65 1.60
C PHE A 75 12.44 7.12 3.02
N ILE A 76 11.34 6.76 3.68
CA ILE A 76 11.32 6.33 5.08
C ILE A 76 11.48 4.81 5.14
N VAL A 77 12.54 4.34 5.79
CA VAL A 77 12.87 2.93 5.97
C VAL A 77 12.69 2.53 7.43
N GLY A 78 11.87 1.50 7.69
CA GLY A 78 11.55 1.04 9.06
C GLY A 78 12.61 0.16 9.72
N PHE A 79 13.75 -0.04 9.06
CA PHE A 79 14.81 -0.96 9.47
C PHE A 79 16.15 -0.26 9.57
N ALA A 80 17.10 -0.89 10.27
CA ALA A 80 18.43 -0.31 10.48
C ALA A 80 19.18 -0.12 9.15
N ALA A 81 20.00 0.90 9.09
CA ALA A 81 20.89 1.14 7.97
C ALA A 81 21.82 -0.09 7.74
N GLY A 82 22.00 -0.46 6.48
CA GLY A 82 22.75 -1.65 6.09
C GLY A 82 21.96 -2.97 6.17
N GLY A 83 20.72 -2.95 6.67
CA GLY A 83 19.81 -4.10 6.57
C GLY A 83 19.25 -4.27 5.15
N GLY A 84 18.70 -5.46 4.83
CA GLY A 84 18.25 -5.77 3.47
C GLY A 84 17.32 -4.72 2.87
N ASN A 85 16.27 -4.32 3.57
CA ASN A 85 15.33 -3.30 3.09
C ASN A 85 16.00 -1.93 2.85
N ASP A 86 16.97 -1.55 3.66
CA ASP A 86 17.74 -0.32 3.49
C ASP A 86 18.64 -0.41 2.24
N LEU A 87 19.33 -1.52 2.05
CA LEU A 87 20.19 -1.76 0.88
C LEU A 87 19.38 -1.78 -0.42
N PHE A 88 18.22 -2.45 -0.43
CA PHE A 88 17.32 -2.46 -1.58
C PHE A 88 16.85 -1.06 -1.92
N ALA A 89 16.41 -0.30 -0.90
CA ALA A 89 15.96 1.08 -1.09
C ALA A 89 17.08 1.96 -1.64
N ARG A 90 18.30 1.91 -1.06
CA ARG A 90 19.44 2.72 -1.50
C ARG A 90 19.80 2.47 -2.96
N LEU A 91 19.84 1.21 -3.37
CA LEU A 91 20.17 0.82 -4.73
C LEU A 91 19.18 1.41 -5.74
N VAL A 92 17.87 1.28 -5.47
CA VAL A 92 16.82 1.80 -6.37
C VAL A 92 16.75 3.32 -6.33
N VAL A 93 16.82 3.92 -5.14
CA VAL A 93 16.71 5.38 -4.94
C VAL A 93 17.92 6.10 -5.55
N GLN A 94 19.12 5.53 -5.48
CA GLN A 94 20.29 6.08 -6.16
C GLN A 94 20.04 6.14 -7.69
N LYS A 95 19.58 5.04 -8.29
CA LYS A 95 19.27 5.01 -9.71
C LYS A 95 18.12 5.96 -10.09
N PHE A 96 17.12 6.07 -9.24
CA PHE A 96 16.04 7.05 -9.41
C PHE A 96 16.58 8.49 -9.45
N GLN A 97 17.53 8.85 -8.56
CA GLN A 97 18.18 10.17 -8.59
C GLN A 97 19.02 10.38 -9.85
N GLU A 98 19.79 9.37 -10.28
CA GLU A 98 20.58 9.41 -11.51
C GLU A 98 19.72 9.65 -12.75
N ASN A 99 18.58 8.96 -12.83
CA ASN A 99 17.68 9.05 -13.98
C ASN A 99 16.88 10.34 -14.04
N THR A 100 16.54 10.92 -12.88
CA THR A 100 15.57 12.02 -12.79
C THR A 100 16.19 13.38 -12.43
N GLY A 101 17.38 13.39 -11.82
CA GLY A 101 17.97 14.57 -11.19
C GLY A 101 17.24 15.01 -9.91
N ILE A 102 16.23 14.29 -9.46
CA ILE A 102 15.45 14.61 -8.25
C ILE A 102 16.25 14.21 -7.02
N THR A 103 16.46 15.14 -6.10
CA THR A 103 17.09 14.83 -4.82
C THR A 103 16.19 13.92 -3.98
N ALA A 104 16.72 12.78 -3.53
CA ALA A 104 16.05 11.85 -2.65
C ALA A 104 16.89 11.57 -1.39
N VAL A 105 16.22 11.51 -0.22
CA VAL A 105 16.86 11.31 1.07
C VAL A 105 16.29 10.05 1.71
N ILE A 106 17.16 9.13 2.14
CA ILE A 106 16.75 7.94 2.89
C ILE A 106 16.88 8.21 4.39
N GLU A 107 15.77 8.02 5.12
CA GLU A 107 15.67 8.16 6.57
C GLU A 107 15.32 6.82 7.20
N ASN A 108 16.18 6.32 8.09
CA ASN A 108 15.92 5.11 8.85
C ASN A 108 15.18 5.44 10.17
N ARG A 109 13.93 4.97 10.32
CA ARG A 109 13.09 5.12 11.52
C ARG A 109 12.80 3.76 12.11
N VAL A 110 13.76 3.24 12.86
CA VAL A 110 13.78 1.87 13.37
C VAL A 110 12.86 1.71 14.58
N GLY A 111 12.21 0.56 14.69
CA GLY A 111 11.49 0.13 15.88
C GLY A 111 10.20 -0.63 15.58
N ALA A 112 9.82 -1.48 16.54
CA ALA A 112 8.60 -2.30 16.49
C ALA A 112 8.41 -3.08 15.16
N GLY A 113 9.50 -3.66 14.60
CA GLY A 113 9.41 -4.38 13.32
C GLY A 113 9.07 -3.49 12.13
N GLY A 114 9.43 -2.20 12.18
CA GLY A 114 9.15 -1.20 11.13
C GLY A 114 7.84 -0.44 11.31
N ARG A 115 6.99 -0.81 12.27
CA ARG A 115 5.68 -0.16 12.50
C ARG A 115 5.80 1.33 12.79
N ILE A 116 6.84 1.76 13.53
CA ILE A 116 7.09 3.19 13.83
C ILE A 116 7.24 3.99 12.52
N ALA A 117 7.97 3.46 11.54
CA ALA A 117 8.12 4.11 10.23
C ALA A 117 6.80 4.17 9.46
N ALA A 118 6.02 3.10 9.47
CA ALA A 118 4.73 3.06 8.79
C ALA A 118 3.72 4.02 9.42
N GLU A 119 3.62 4.08 10.75
CA GLU A 119 2.77 5.05 11.46
C GLU A 119 3.19 6.50 11.18
N PHE A 120 4.50 6.76 11.19
CA PHE A 120 5.03 8.08 10.83
C PHE A 120 4.62 8.46 9.40
N ALA A 121 4.87 7.58 8.43
CA ALA A 121 4.57 7.84 7.02
C ALA A 121 3.07 8.02 6.78
N ALA A 122 2.20 7.23 7.43
CA ALA A 122 0.75 7.34 7.30
C ALA A 122 0.18 8.70 7.73
N ARG A 123 0.90 9.42 8.61
CA ARG A 123 0.50 10.74 9.14
C ARG A 123 1.10 11.91 8.35
N GLN A 124 1.95 11.64 7.35
CA GLN A 124 2.55 12.71 6.55
C GLN A 124 1.56 13.26 5.53
N PRO A 125 1.76 14.50 5.06
CA PRO A 125 0.98 15.06 3.96
C PRO A 125 0.98 14.13 2.73
N ALA A 126 -0.18 13.98 2.11
CA ALA A 126 -0.36 13.18 0.89
C ALA A 126 0.04 13.98 -0.36
N ASP A 127 1.26 14.50 -0.38
CA ASP A 127 1.81 15.38 -1.41
C ASP A 127 2.93 14.75 -2.24
N GLY A 128 3.24 13.47 -1.97
CA GLY A 128 4.23 12.68 -2.67
C GLY A 128 5.68 12.89 -2.22
N TYR A 129 5.95 13.75 -1.24
CA TYR A 129 7.32 13.98 -0.73
C TYR A 129 7.73 13.01 0.37
N THR A 130 6.81 12.18 0.85
CA THR A 130 7.12 11.08 1.77
C THR A 130 6.76 9.76 1.11
N VAL A 131 7.76 8.90 0.92
CA VAL A 131 7.62 7.54 0.38
C VAL A 131 8.05 6.55 1.46
N LEU A 132 7.17 5.65 1.86
CA LEU A 132 7.52 4.57 2.77
C LEU A 132 8.16 3.42 1.98
N VAL A 133 9.28 2.91 2.46
CA VAL A 133 9.84 1.61 2.06
C VAL A 133 9.22 0.57 2.98
N GLY A 134 8.14 -0.02 2.52
CA GLY A 134 7.37 -1.01 3.27
C GLY A 134 7.84 -2.43 3.02
N ALA A 135 7.77 -3.27 4.03
CA ALA A 135 8.07 -4.70 3.94
C ALA A 135 6.89 -5.55 4.40
N THR A 136 6.80 -6.81 3.96
CA THR A 136 5.71 -7.74 4.31
C THR A 136 5.42 -7.76 5.81
N GLY A 137 6.46 -7.76 6.66
CA GLY A 137 6.31 -7.82 8.11
C GLY A 137 5.52 -6.65 8.69
N GLN A 138 5.89 -5.42 8.31
CA GLN A 138 5.22 -4.22 8.81
C GLN A 138 3.89 -3.93 8.10
N MET A 139 3.77 -4.31 6.82
CA MET A 139 2.58 -4.02 6.05
C MET A 139 1.52 -5.13 6.19
N SER A 140 1.77 -6.32 5.68
CA SER A 140 0.75 -7.36 5.64
C SER A 140 0.63 -8.12 6.97
N ILE A 141 1.76 -8.54 7.56
CA ILE A 141 1.72 -9.35 8.79
C ILE A 141 1.22 -8.52 9.97
N ALA A 142 1.81 -7.32 10.19
CA ALA A 142 1.38 -6.48 11.29
C ALA A 142 -0.11 -6.13 11.20
N THR A 143 -0.61 -5.82 9.99
CA THR A 143 -2.03 -5.56 9.76
C THR A 143 -2.92 -6.78 10.09
N ALA A 144 -2.42 -7.98 9.85
CA ALA A 144 -3.16 -9.22 10.13
C ALA A 144 -3.20 -9.60 11.61
N ILE A 145 -2.17 -9.22 12.40
CA ILE A 145 -1.99 -9.73 13.76
C ILE A 145 -2.21 -8.71 14.88
N PHE A 146 -2.12 -7.41 14.58
CA PHE A 146 -2.32 -6.33 15.56
C PHE A 146 -3.59 -5.54 15.24
N PRO A 147 -4.65 -5.65 16.06
CA PRO A 147 -5.90 -4.91 15.80
C PRO A 147 -5.76 -3.40 16.01
N ASP A 148 -4.85 -2.96 16.89
CA ASP A 148 -4.68 -1.56 17.29
C ASP A 148 -3.46 -0.91 16.64
N LEU A 149 -3.29 -1.12 15.32
CA LEU A 149 -2.26 -0.42 14.56
C LEU A 149 -2.68 1.03 14.27
N GLY A 150 -1.74 1.97 14.39
CA GLY A 150 -1.93 3.36 13.98
C GLY A 150 -2.04 3.56 12.46
N TYR A 151 -2.06 2.48 11.66
CA TYR A 151 -2.23 2.45 10.21
C TYR A 151 -2.83 1.11 9.76
N HIS A 152 -3.28 1.07 8.50
CA HIS A 152 -3.66 -0.17 7.81
C HIS A 152 -3.01 -0.18 6.42
N ALA A 153 -2.32 -1.26 6.05
CA ALA A 153 -1.52 -1.32 4.83
C ALA A 153 -2.27 -0.88 3.56
N SER A 154 -3.50 -1.35 3.38
CA SER A 154 -4.31 -1.08 2.18
C SER A 154 -5.16 0.18 2.24
N ASN A 155 -5.42 0.72 3.47
CA ASN A 155 -6.31 1.86 3.65
C ASN A 155 -5.55 3.16 3.92
N SER A 156 -4.34 3.07 4.51
CA SER A 156 -3.51 4.24 4.81
C SER A 156 -2.50 4.56 3.71
N PHE A 157 -2.29 3.63 2.77
CA PHE A 157 -1.27 3.76 1.73
C PHE A 157 -1.76 3.40 0.34
N ILE A 158 -1.11 4.01 -0.65
CA ILE A 158 -1.18 3.62 -2.07
C ILE A 158 0.14 2.93 -2.39
N PRO A 159 0.16 1.64 -2.75
CA PRO A 159 1.36 0.96 -3.19
C PRO A 159 1.78 1.46 -4.58
N LEU A 160 3.09 1.66 -4.78
CA LEU A 160 3.68 2.06 -6.05
C LEU A 160 4.26 0.84 -6.77
N ASN A 161 5.46 0.45 -6.39
CA ASN A 161 6.20 -0.66 -6.99
C ASN A 161 6.69 -1.62 -5.90
N MET A 162 6.60 -2.92 -6.16
CA MET A 162 7.38 -3.88 -5.40
C MET A 162 8.84 -3.75 -5.82
N ILE A 163 9.74 -3.65 -4.84
CA ILE A 163 11.19 -3.54 -5.07
C ILE A 163 11.76 -4.91 -5.39
N ALA A 164 11.46 -5.86 -4.52
CA ALA A 164 11.93 -7.24 -4.63
C ALA A 164 11.04 -8.17 -3.81
N SER A 165 11.07 -9.44 -4.15
CA SER A 165 10.53 -10.52 -3.32
C SER A 165 11.61 -11.54 -3.03
N PHE A 166 11.47 -12.23 -1.90
CA PHE A 166 12.40 -13.27 -1.49
C PHE A 166 11.66 -14.41 -0.82
N PRO A 167 11.95 -15.66 -1.24
CA PRO A 167 11.36 -16.83 -0.63
C PRO A 167 11.95 -17.06 0.78
N LEU A 168 11.24 -17.81 1.60
CA LEU A 168 11.81 -18.44 2.77
C LEU A 168 12.31 -19.83 2.40
N VAL A 169 13.25 -20.35 3.18
CA VAL A 169 13.88 -21.65 2.95
C VAL A 169 13.46 -22.62 4.05
N LEU A 170 12.86 -23.73 3.67
CA LEU A 170 12.56 -24.87 4.56
C LEU A 170 13.79 -25.77 4.64
N VAL A 171 14.41 -25.84 5.80
CA VAL A 171 15.60 -26.70 6.04
C VAL A 171 15.37 -27.72 7.13
N VAL A 172 16.07 -28.85 6.99
CA VAL A 172 16.18 -29.94 7.98
C VAL A 172 17.67 -30.22 8.27
N PRO A 173 18.03 -30.98 9.34
CA PRO A 173 19.41 -31.42 9.54
C PRO A 173 19.95 -32.16 8.30
N ALA A 174 21.21 -31.96 7.96
CA ALA A 174 21.79 -32.54 6.75
C ALA A 174 21.80 -34.09 6.74
N ASP A 175 21.98 -34.70 7.91
CA ASP A 175 22.01 -36.15 8.14
C ASP A 175 20.63 -36.75 8.32
N HIS A 176 19.58 -35.95 8.43
CA HIS A 176 18.21 -36.45 8.58
C HIS A 176 17.79 -37.27 7.32
N PRO A 177 17.08 -38.40 7.48
CA PRO A 177 16.68 -39.27 6.37
C PRO A 177 15.72 -38.62 5.37
N VAL A 178 14.95 -37.62 5.81
CA VAL A 178 13.99 -36.84 5.00
C VAL A 178 14.70 -36.04 3.91
N LYS A 179 14.25 -36.20 2.65
CA LYS A 179 14.81 -35.52 1.46
C LYS A 179 13.82 -34.64 0.72
N THR A 180 12.53 -34.75 1.03
CA THR A 180 11.46 -34.01 0.38
C THR A 180 10.46 -33.48 1.41
N VAL A 181 9.65 -32.46 1.02
CA VAL A 181 8.58 -31.94 1.87
C VAL A 181 7.55 -33.04 2.21
N LYS A 182 7.23 -33.91 1.24
CA LYS A 182 6.31 -35.03 1.45
C LYS A 182 6.83 -36.01 2.48
N GLU A 183 8.10 -36.32 2.45
CA GLU A 183 8.76 -37.19 3.44
C GLU A 183 8.81 -36.52 4.82
N LEU A 184 9.06 -35.20 4.89
CA LEU A 184 8.99 -34.46 6.16
C LEU A 184 7.59 -34.56 6.78
N VAL A 185 6.54 -34.36 6.00
CA VAL A 185 5.16 -34.48 6.45
C VAL A 185 4.84 -35.90 6.95
N ALA A 186 5.26 -36.92 6.20
CA ALA A 186 5.06 -38.31 6.57
C ALA A 186 5.81 -38.67 7.86
N TRP A 187 7.07 -38.23 7.96
CA TRP A 187 7.90 -38.46 9.13
C TRP A 187 7.32 -37.80 10.40
N ALA A 188 6.89 -36.52 10.26
CA ALA A 188 6.31 -35.80 11.40
C ALA A 188 5.01 -36.44 11.89
N LYS A 189 4.16 -36.93 10.96
CA LYS A 189 2.94 -37.68 11.34
C LYS A 189 3.23 -38.99 12.06
N ALA A 190 4.31 -39.68 11.69
CA ALA A 190 4.75 -40.90 12.33
C ALA A 190 5.49 -40.67 13.66
N ASN A 191 6.02 -39.45 13.89
CA ASN A 191 6.83 -39.11 15.07
C ASN A 191 6.35 -37.80 15.70
N PRO A 192 5.11 -37.68 16.16
CA PRO A 192 4.53 -36.43 16.66
C PRO A 192 5.32 -35.83 17.83
N ASP A 193 5.81 -36.63 18.74
CA ASP A 193 6.55 -36.22 19.95
C ASP A 193 7.97 -35.66 19.62
N LYS A 194 8.49 -35.96 18.44
CA LYS A 194 9.79 -35.48 17.96
C LYS A 194 9.68 -34.38 16.94
N SER A 195 8.46 -33.93 16.63
CA SER A 195 8.19 -32.94 15.60
C SER A 195 8.11 -31.58 16.22
N ASN A 196 9.11 -30.75 15.89
CA ASN A 196 9.20 -29.35 16.32
C ASN A 196 9.82 -28.51 15.22
N TYR A 197 9.67 -27.19 15.33
CA TYR A 197 10.32 -26.26 14.42
C TYR A 197 10.85 -25.03 15.13
N GLY A 198 12.02 -24.55 14.66
CA GLY A 198 12.60 -23.30 15.12
C GLY A 198 11.92 -22.10 14.45
N THR A 199 11.63 -21.04 15.23
CA THR A 199 11.09 -19.79 14.69
C THR A 199 11.60 -18.58 15.46
N SER A 200 11.69 -17.42 14.81
CA SER A 200 12.26 -16.20 15.42
C SER A 200 11.50 -14.92 15.05
N SER A 201 10.41 -15.04 14.28
CA SER A 201 9.56 -13.90 13.93
C SER A 201 8.16 -14.36 13.58
N PRO A 202 7.16 -13.45 13.63
CA PRO A 202 5.81 -13.77 13.18
C PRO A 202 5.76 -14.36 11.76
N ALA A 203 6.60 -13.83 10.83
CA ALA A 203 6.65 -14.30 9.45
C ALA A 203 7.01 -15.80 9.35
N PHE A 204 8.04 -16.23 10.08
CA PHE A 204 8.52 -17.62 10.06
C PHE A 204 7.56 -18.57 10.81
N THR A 205 6.96 -18.07 11.89
CA THR A 205 5.90 -18.81 12.59
C THR A 205 4.71 -19.06 11.66
N ILE A 206 4.21 -18.01 11.01
CA ILE A 206 3.06 -18.11 10.09
C ILE A 206 3.38 -19.03 8.91
N ALA A 207 4.57 -18.96 8.33
CA ALA A 207 5.00 -19.85 7.24
C ALA A 207 4.99 -21.33 7.68
N SER A 208 5.52 -21.62 8.87
CA SER A 208 5.55 -22.98 9.45
C SER A 208 4.15 -23.47 9.79
N GLU A 209 3.31 -22.63 10.40
CA GLU A 209 1.93 -22.97 10.72
C GLU A 209 1.07 -23.17 9.46
N LEU A 210 1.32 -22.36 8.40
CA LEU A 210 0.64 -22.57 7.11
C LEU A 210 0.98 -23.96 6.53
N LEU A 211 2.25 -24.35 6.56
CA LEU A 211 2.65 -25.70 6.15
C LEU A 211 1.95 -26.76 6.98
N LYS A 212 1.89 -26.62 8.31
CA LYS A 212 1.18 -27.53 9.21
C LYS A 212 -0.30 -27.63 8.88
N LEU A 213 -0.99 -26.48 8.70
CA LEU A 213 -2.42 -26.43 8.38
C LEU A 213 -2.73 -27.12 7.05
N LYS A 214 -1.89 -26.90 6.02
CA LYS A 214 -2.11 -27.47 4.68
C LYS A 214 -1.79 -28.96 4.59
N THR A 215 -0.93 -29.47 5.46
CA THR A 215 -0.47 -30.87 5.44
C THR A 215 -1.05 -31.74 6.56
N GLY A 216 -1.60 -31.12 7.60
CA GLY A 216 -2.01 -31.79 8.82
C GLY A 216 -0.86 -32.44 9.60
N MET A 217 0.40 -32.01 9.38
CA MET A 217 1.54 -32.52 10.14
C MET A 217 1.58 -31.87 11.53
N PRO A 218 1.82 -32.65 12.61
CA PRO A 218 2.07 -32.06 13.90
C PRO A 218 3.48 -31.50 13.98
N ALA A 219 3.65 -30.32 14.60
CA ALA A 219 4.95 -29.81 15.03
C ALA A 219 4.76 -28.70 16.07
N VAL A 220 5.66 -28.64 17.07
CA VAL A 220 5.66 -27.65 18.14
C VAL A 220 6.62 -26.55 17.84
N ALA A 221 6.19 -25.29 17.99
CA ALA A 221 7.03 -24.11 17.78
C ALA A 221 8.03 -23.93 18.92
N ILE A 222 9.30 -23.74 18.59
CA ILE A 222 10.38 -23.43 19.54
C ILE A 222 10.89 -22.01 19.19
N PRO A 223 10.64 -21.00 20.05
CA PRO A 223 11.06 -19.62 19.77
C PRO A 223 12.55 -19.41 20.00
N TYR A 224 13.18 -18.70 19.08
CA TYR A 224 14.57 -18.22 19.12
C TYR A 224 14.63 -16.71 18.94
N LYS A 225 15.75 -16.07 19.32
CA LYS A 225 15.92 -14.63 19.23
C LYS A 225 16.22 -14.13 17.81
N SER A 226 16.74 -15.03 16.95
CA SER A 226 17.10 -14.71 15.56
C SER A 226 16.93 -15.92 14.65
N SER A 227 16.81 -15.66 13.34
CA SER A 227 16.78 -16.72 12.33
C SER A 227 18.10 -17.51 12.27
N ASN A 228 19.21 -16.87 12.59
CA ASN A 228 20.49 -17.57 12.73
C ASN A 228 20.43 -18.63 13.83
N GLU A 229 19.92 -18.29 15.01
CA GLU A 229 19.76 -19.25 16.13
C GLU A 229 18.80 -20.39 15.76
N SER A 230 17.68 -20.10 15.09
CA SER A 230 16.75 -21.14 14.65
C SER A 230 17.36 -22.08 13.61
N ASN A 231 18.18 -21.58 12.70
CA ASN A 231 18.92 -22.43 11.76
C ASN A 231 20.01 -23.28 12.47
N LEU A 232 20.74 -22.69 13.41
CA LEU A 232 21.73 -23.44 14.20
C LEU A 232 21.09 -24.51 15.07
N SER A 233 19.88 -24.32 15.56
CA SER A 233 19.14 -25.37 16.29
C SER A 233 18.81 -26.57 15.40
N VAL A 234 18.58 -26.36 14.11
CA VAL A 234 18.43 -27.43 13.11
C VAL A 234 19.77 -28.15 12.88
N VAL A 235 20.87 -27.39 12.71
CA VAL A 235 22.21 -27.97 12.59
C VAL A 235 22.54 -28.88 13.80
N ALA A 236 22.15 -28.47 15.01
CA ALA A 236 22.37 -29.20 16.25
C ALA A 236 21.36 -30.35 16.48
N GLY A 237 20.40 -30.56 15.58
CA GLY A 237 19.35 -31.59 15.75
C GLY A 237 18.34 -31.31 16.87
N GLN A 238 18.31 -30.07 17.40
CA GLN A 238 17.36 -29.66 18.44
C GLN A 238 15.95 -29.41 17.86
N CYS A 239 15.90 -28.87 16.62
CA CYS A 239 14.69 -28.73 15.84
C CYS A 239 14.71 -29.63 14.60
N LEU A 240 13.54 -30.23 14.30
CA LEU A 240 13.35 -31.04 13.10
C LEU A 240 13.49 -30.19 11.84
N PHE A 241 12.93 -28.99 11.85
CA PHE A 241 13.01 -28.05 10.72
C PHE A 241 12.92 -26.60 11.17
N THR A 242 13.25 -25.69 10.26
CA THR A 242 12.88 -24.28 10.31
C THR A 242 12.48 -23.81 8.94
N ILE A 243 11.58 -22.82 8.88
CA ILE A 243 11.34 -22.01 7.68
C ILE A 243 11.82 -20.61 8.03
N SER A 244 12.87 -20.14 7.34
CA SER A 244 13.51 -18.86 7.65
C SER A 244 14.00 -18.15 6.38
N ASP A 245 14.48 -16.92 6.54
CA ASP A 245 15.06 -16.13 5.46
C ASP A 245 16.36 -16.73 4.93
N GLY A 246 16.69 -16.38 3.67
CA GLY A 246 17.85 -16.91 2.94
C GLY A 246 19.20 -16.62 3.57
N PRO A 247 19.52 -15.38 4.03
CA PRO A 247 20.86 -15.03 4.48
C PRO A 247 21.48 -15.98 5.51
N PRO A 248 20.82 -16.42 6.59
CA PRO A 248 21.38 -17.40 7.49
C PRO A 248 21.22 -18.86 7.02
N ALA A 249 20.21 -19.19 6.20
CA ALA A 249 19.94 -20.54 5.76
C ALA A 249 20.85 -21.00 4.60
N ILE A 250 21.02 -20.16 3.58
CA ILE A 250 21.74 -20.50 2.34
C ILE A 250 23.17 -20.94 2.59
N PRO A 251 24.01 -20.22 3.37
CA PRO A 251 25.37 -20.65 3.67
C PRO A 251 25.46 -22.01 4.36
N LEU A 252 24.49 -22.34 5.22
CA LEU A 252 24.42 -23.63 5.92
C LEU A 252 24.03 -24.75 4.96
N VAL A 253 23.15 -24.50 4.00
CA VAL A 253 22.78 -25.46 2.94
C VAL A 253 23.97 -25.70 2.02
N GLN A 254 24.61 -24.65 1.52
CA GLN A 254 25.78 -24.72 0.64
C GLN A 254 26.97 -25.40 1.34
N GLY A 255 27.15 -25.19 2.63
CA GLY A 255 28.13 -25.81 3.49
C GLY A 255 27.78 -27.24 3.94
N GLY A 256 26.67 -27.83 3.48
CA GLY A 256 26.23 -29.18 3.83
C GLY A 256 25.92 -29.39 5.30
N LYS A 257 25.62 -28.34 6.06
CA LYS A 257 25.22 -28.39 7.47
C LYS A 257 23.71 -28.62 7.67
N THR A 258 22.93 -28.13 6.71
CA THR A 258 21.49 -28.39 6.62
C THR A 258 21.14 -28.81 5.20
N ARG A 259 19.96 -29.42 5.04
CA ARG A 259 19.38 -29.75 3.74
C ARG A 259 18.15 -28.88 3.51
N ALA A 260 18.13 -28.11 2.41
CA ALA A 260 16.92 -27.43 1.97
C ALA A 260 15.98 -28.42 1.28
N LEU A 261 14.72 -28.45 1.69
CA LEU A 261 13.68 -29.30 1.10
C LEU A 261 12.84 -28.53 0.07
N ALA A 262 12.63 -27.25 0.31
CA ALA A 262 11.93 -26.35 -0.60
C ALA A 262 12.21 -24.89 -0.26
N VAL A 263 11.94 -24.01 -1.22
CA VAL A 263 11.77 -22.58 -1.00
C VAL A 263 10.29 -22.22 -1.10
N THR A 264 9.81 -21.27 -0.29
CA THR A 264 8.40 -20.84 -0.36
C THR A 264 8.13 -20.07 -1.66
N GLY A 265 6.88 -20.08 -2.10
CA GLY A 265 6.49 -19.44 -3.34
C GLY A 265 6.41 -20.37 -4.55
N SER A 266 6.21 -19.77 -5.73
CA SER A 266 5.95 -20.50 -6.96
C SER A 266 7.21 -20.80 -7.79
N GLN A 267 8.34 -20.14 -7.47
CA GLN A 267 9.60 -20.26 -8.22
C GLN A 267 10.76 -20.63 -7.31
N ARG A 268 11.78 -21.24 -7.89
CA ARG A 268 13.05 -21.55 -7.20
C ARG A 268 13.83 -20.28 -6.89
N SER A 269 14.70 -20.34 -5.87
CA SER A 269 15.68 -19.30 -5.61
C SER A 269 16.87 -19.41 -6.56
N SER A 270 17.38 -18.27 -7.05
CA SER A 270 18.63 -18.23 -7.83
C SER A 270 19.84 -18.75 -7.07
N GLU A 271 19.84 -18.57 -5.74
CA GLU A 271 20.93 -19.02 -4.85
C GLU A 271 20.86 -20.51 -4.51
N LEU A 272 19.72 -21.14 -4.74
CA LEU A 272 19.45 -22.56 -4.50
C LEU A 272 18.71 -23.17 -5.71
N PRO A 273 19.35 -23.19 -6.91
CA PRO A 273 18.67 -23.57 -8.15
C PRO A 273 18.19 -25.03 -8.17
N ASP A 274 18.84 -25.91 -7.40
CA ASP A 274 18.50 -27.32 -7.29
C ASP A 274 17.38 -27.60 -6.27
N VAL A 275 17.02 -26.61 -5.43
CA VAL A 275 15.97 -26.74 -4.43
C VAL A 275 14.62 -26.38 -5.04
N PRO A 276 13.62 -27.27 -5.00
CA PRO A 276 12.31 -27.00 -5.57
C PRO A 276 11.58 -25.89 -4.83
N SER A 277 10.68 -25.20 -5.53
CA SER A 277 9.67 -24.36 -4.87
C SER A 277 8.63 -25.22 -4.15
N MET A 278 7.89 -24.63 -3.20
CA MET A 278 6.76 -25.33 -2.55
C MET A 278 5.69 -25.75 -3.57
N ALA A 279 5.49 -24.97 -4.63
CA ALA A 279 4.58 -25.34 -5.72
C ALA A 279 5.06 -26.62 -6.45
N GLU A 280 6.34 -26.68 -6.82
CA GLU A 280 6.95 -27.88 -7.43
C GLU A 280 6.96 -29.08 -6.48
N ALA A 281 7.11 -28.86 -5.17
CA ALA A 281 7.02 -29.89 -4.15
C ALA A 281 5.59 -30.41 -3.91
N GLY A 282 4.57 -29.77 -4.51
CA GLY A 282 3.16 -30.15 -4.43
C GLY A 282 2.36 -29.43 -3.34
N PHE A 283 2.86 -28.30 -2.87
CA PHE A 283 2.22 -27.46 -1.83
C PHE A 283 2.10 -25.99 -2.29
N PRO A 284 1.42 -25.70 -3.40
CA PRO A 284 1.35 -24.34 -3.96
C PRO A 284 0.67 -23.35 -3.02
N GLU A 285 -0.13 -23.81 -2.06
CA GLU A 285 -0.80 -22.94 -1.08
C GLU A 285 0.17 -22.44 0.02
N VAL A 286 1.38 -23.00 0.13
CA VAL A 286 2.41 -22.53 1.06
C VAL A 286 3.27 -21.46 0.36
N ASP A 287 2.59 -20.37 -0.05
CA ASP A 287 3.22 -19.19 -0.65
C ASP A 287 3.36 -18.08 0.38
N THR A 288 4.48 -18.07 1.09
CA THR A 288 4.82 -17.06 2.10
C THR A 288 6.07 -16.29 1.71
N GLN A 289 6.13 -15.82 0.48
CA GLN A 289 7.22 -14.94 0.06
C GLN A 289 7.17 -13.61 0.82
N LEU A 290 8.32 -13.17 1.29
CA LEU A 290 8.49 -11.81 1.79
C LEU A 290 8.78 -10.87 0.62
N TRP A 291 8.45 -9.61 0.80
CA TRP A 291 8.66 -8.58 -0.21
C TRP A 291 8.98 -7.22 0.44
N SER A 292 9.58 -6.36 -0.35
CA SER A 292 9.78 -4.94 -0.07
C SER A 292 9.20 -4.11 -1.19
N GLY A 293 8.66 -2.92 -0.89
CA GLY A 293 8.03 -2.07 -1.89
C GLY A 293 7.92 -0.62 -1.46
N PHE A 294 7.57 0.25 -2.40
CA PHE A 294 7.36 1.67 -2.20
C PHE A 294 5.88 2.00 -2.04
N PHE A 295 5.58 2.92 -1.10
CA PHE A 295 4.23 3.33 -0.75
C PHE A 295 4.17 4.84 -0.51
N VAL A 296 3.04 5.45 -0.84
CA VAL A 296 2.75 6.84 -0.45
C VAL A 296 1.49 6.88 0.40
N PRO A 297 1.27 7.92 1.23
CA PRO A 297 0.03 8.09 1.98
C PRO A 297 -1.20 8.10 1.08
N VAL A 298 -2.31 7.54 1.57
CA VAL A 298 -3.62 7.63 0.89
C VAL A 298 -4.01 9.09 0.70
N GLY A 299 -4.64 9.41 -0.43
CA GLY A 299 -4.97 10.79 -0.81
C GLY A 299 -3.88 11.49 -1.65
N THR A 300 -2.71 10.87 -1.86
CA THR A 300 -1.71 11.39 -2.79
C THR A 300 -2.32 11.53 -4.19
N PRO A 301 -2.21 12.70 -4.86
CA PRO A 301 -2.80 12.95 -6.16
C PRO A 301 -2.38 11.91 -7.22
N ALA A 302 -3.33 11.46 -8.02
CA ALA A 302 -3.11 10.39 -9.00
C ALA A 302 -1.96 10.68 -9.98
N ALA A 303 -1.76 11.93 -10.39
CA ALA A 303 -0.66 12.32 -11.27
C ALA A 303 0.72 12.16 -10.60
N ILE A 304 0.81 12.43 -9.29
CA ILE A 304 2.03 12.22 -8.49
C ILE A 304 2.31 10.73 -8.32
N VAL A 305 1.26 9.94 -7.98
CA VAL A 305 1.36 8.48 -7.90
C VAL A 305 1.87 7.89 -9.22
N ALA A 306 1.27 8.29 -10.34
CA ALA A 306 1.69 7.83 -11.66
C ALA A 306 3.14 8.18 -11.99
N LYS A 307 3.57 9.44 -11.69
CA LYS A 307 4.95 9.89 -11.90
C LYS A 307 5.95 9.09 -11.06
N LEU A 308 5.70 8.95 -9.75
CA LEU A 308 6.57 8.17 -8.87
C LEU A 308 6.65 6.71 -9.30
N THR A 309 5.51 6.08 -9.59
CA THR A 309 5.46 4.69 -10.05
C THR A 309 6.26 4.50 -11.34
N ALA A 310 6.13 5.42 -12.31
CA ALA A 310 6.87 5.34 -13.57
C ALA A 310 8.38 5.51 -13.37
N GLU A 311 8.82 6.52 -12.62
CA GLU A 311 10.26 6.78 -12.44
C GLU A 311 10.95 5.74 -11.55
N LEU A 312 10.30 5.27 -10.48
CA LEU A 312 10.79 4.17 -9.68
C LEU A 312 10.79 2.85 -10.49
N GLY A 313 9.79 2.65 -11.35
CA GLY A 313 9.75 1.52 -12.28
C GLY A 313 10.90 1.49 -13.26
N LYS A 314 11.28 2.66 -13.83
CA LYS A 314 12.48 2.78 -14.69
C LYS A 314 13.76 2.45 -13.92
N ALA A 315 13.90 2.93 -12.69
CA ALA A 315 15.04 2.62 -11.85
C ALA A 315 15.13 1.11 -11.54
N LEU A 316 13.99 0.49 -11.20
CA LEU A 316 13.92 -0.96 -10.96
C LEU A 316 14.23 -1.81 -12.20
N ALA A 317 13.91 -1.32 -13.40
CA ALA A 317 14.19 -2.01 -14.65
C ALA A 317 15.64 -1.86 -15.13
N ASP A 318 16.44 -0.99 -14.50
CA ASP A 318 17.84 -0.79 -14.87
C ASP A 318 18.67 -2.07 -14.63
N PRO A 319 19.45 -2.54 -15.60
CA PRO A 319 20.25 -3.76 -15.45
C PRO A 319 21.16 -3.77 -14.22
N SER A 320 21.76 -2.63 -13.86
CA SER A 320 22.64 -2.54 -12.68
C SER A 320 21.89 -2.74 -11.37
N VAL A 321 20.64 -2.23 -11.29
CA VAL A 321 19.74 -2.44 -10.15
C VAL A 321 19.28 -3.89 -10.08
N GLN A 322 18.86 -4.46 -11.21
CA GLN A 322 18.46 -5.86 -11.32
C GLN A 322 19.57 -6.80 -10.84
N ASP A 323 20.80 -6.59 -11.33
CA ASP A 323 21.95 -7.41 -10.95
C ASP A 323 22.38 -7.18 -9.50
N GLY A 324 22.28 -5.94 -9.01
CA GLY A 324 22.53 -5.62 -7.61
C GLY A 324 21.56 -6.33 -6.67
N LEU A 325 20.26 -6.34 -6.98
CA LEU A 325 19.25 -7.05 -6.21
C LEU A 325 19.45 -8.57 -6.26
N LYS A 326 19.75 -9.15 -7.44
CA LYS A 326 20.07 -10.58 -7.57
C LYS A 326 21.26 -10.98 -6.72
N LYS A 327 22.33 -10.18 -6.67
CA LYS A 327 23.49 -10.42 -5.79
C LYS A 327 23.14 -10.39 -4.30
N MET A 328 22.01 -9.79 -3.92
CA MET A 328 21.47 -9.82 -2.56
C MET A 328 20.50 -11.01 -2.33
N ALA A 329 20.50 -12.00 -3.25
CA ALA A 329 19.68 -13.21 -3.18
C ALA A 329 18.15 -12.93 -3.16
N VAL A 330 17.70 -11.90 -3.85
CA VAL A 330 16.27 -11.56 -3.98
C VAL A 330 15.84 -11.54 -5.44
N THR A 331 14.57 -11.80 -5.69
CA THR A 331 13.95 -11.65 -7.02
C THR A 331 13.57 -10.20 -7.22
N PRO A 332 14.19 -9.48 -8.18
CA PRO A 332 13.92 -8.06 -8.40
C PRO A 332 12.53 -7.81 -8.97
N GLY A 333 11.91 -6.69 -8.54
CA GLY A 333 10.62 -6.23 -9.06
C GLY A 333 9.44 -7.04 -8.55
N GLY A 334 8.32 -6.91 -9.27
CA GLY A 334 7.06 -7.56 -8.94
C GLY A 334 5.85 -6.72 -9.36
N PRO A 335 4.66 -6.97 -8.81
CA PRO A 335 3.47 -6.21 -9.13
C PRO A 335 3.57 -4.75 -8.74
N THR A 336 2.82 -3.89 -9.44
CA THR A 336 2.75 -2.44 -9.20
C THR A 336 1.30 -2.00 -9.02
N GLY A 337 1.09 -0.85 -8.35
CA GLY A 337 -0.23 -0.24 -8.20
C GLY A 337 -1.30 -1.21 -7.68
N ASP A 338 -2.42 -1.31 -8.40
CA ASP A 338 -3.55 -2.16 -8.00
C ASP A 338 -3.21 -3.65 -7.92
N ALA A 339 -2.32 -4.15 -8.76
CA ALA A 339 -1.86 -5.54 -8.70
C ALA A 339 -1.06 -5.78 -7.40
N PHE A 340 -0.25 -4.81 -6.99
CA PHE A 340 0.47 -4.89 -5.72
C PHE A 340 -0.50 -4.77 -4.52
N LYS A 341 -1.50 -3.90 -4.61
CA LYS A 341 -2.56 -3.82 -3.59
C LYS A 341 -3.29 -5.15 -3.42
N LYS A 342 -3.67 -5.80 -4.51
CA LYS A 342 -4.32 -7.13 -4.47
C LYS A 342 -3.43 -8.18 -3.79
N ARG A 343 -2.13 -8.15 -4.06
CA ARG A 343 -1.17 -9.04 -3.37
C ARG A 343 -1.15 -8.76 -1.86
N ILE A 344 -1.08 -7.50 -1.44
CA ILE A 344 -1.07 -7.11 -0.03
C ILE A 344 -2.36 -7.57 0.66
N ASP A 345 -3.53 -7.35 0.04
CA ASP A 345 -4.82 -7.75 0.59
C ASP A 345 -4.92 -9.28 0.72
N ALA A 346 -4.41 -10.03 -0.26
CA ALA A 346 -4.35 -11.49 -0.21
C ALA A 346 -3.42 -12.00 0.90
N ASP A 347 -2.25 -11.37 1.06
CA ASP A 347 -1.31 -11.69 2.13
C ASP A 347 -1.93 -11.44 3.51
N ILE A 348 -2.56 -10.27 3.73
CA ILE A 348 -3.24 -9.92 4.99
C ILE A 348 -4.29 -10.99 5.32
N LYS A 349 -5.12 -11.36 4.34
CA LYS A 349 -6.14 -12.39 4.54
C LYS A 349 -5.52 -13.73 4.89
N THR A 350 -4.52 -14.18 4.15
CA THR A 350 -3.84 -15.46 4.38
C THR A 350 -3.22 -15.50 5.76
N PHE A 351 -2.50 -14.43 6.15
CA PHE A 351 -1.86 -14.38 7.48
C PHE A 351 -2.89 -14.34 8.62
N ALA A 352 -3.98 -13.58 8.47
CA ALA A 352 -5.06 -13.56 9.45
C ALA A 352 -5.74 -14.94 9.59
N ASP A 353 -6.01 -15.62 8.48
CA ASP A 353 -6.61 -16.95 8.48
C ASP A 353 -5.70 -17.98 9.19
N VAL A 354 -4.38 -17.93 8.92
CA VAL A 354 -3.39 -18.81 9.59
C VAL A 354 -3.34 -18.53 11.09
N VAL A 355 -3.23 -17.26 11.48
CA VAL A 355 -3.17 -16.84 12.89
C VAL A 355 -4.40 -17.32 13.66
N LYS A 356 -5.58 -17.16 13.07
CA LYS A 356 -6.84 -17.63 13.64
C LYS A 356 -6.90 -19.15 13.73
N ALA A 357 -6.56 -19.86 12.65
CA ALA A 357 -6.65 -21.33 12.58
C ALA A 357 -5.65 -22.03 13.50
N ALA A 358 -4.44 -21.44 13.66
CA ALA A 358 -3.39 -21.98 14.54
C ALA A 358 -3.47 -21.42 15.98
N ASN A 359 -4.47 -20.58 16.29
CA ASN A 359 -4.64 -19.91 17.58
C ASN A 359 -3.37 -19.21 18.08
N LEU A 360 -2.68 -18.49 17.16
CA LEU A 360 -1.44 -17.80 17.46
C LEU A 360 -1.71 -16.48 18.20
N THR A 361 -0.84 -16.16 19.15
CA THR A 361 -0.84 -14.87 19.86
C THR A 361 0.53 -14.24 19.73
N PHE A 362 0.57 -13.03 19.25
CA PHE A 362 1.80 -12.22 19.13
C PHE A 362 1.74 -11.04 20.12
N LYS A 363 2.87 -10.72 20.75
CA LYS A 363 3.02 -9.64 21.72
C LYS A 363 3.86 -8.50 21.13
#